data_6a71671e02110c56139164337bc41ef3
#
_entry.id   6a71671e02110c56139164337bc41ef3
#
_cell.length_a   1.000
_cell.length_b   1.000
_cell.length_c   1.000
_cell.angle_alpha   90.00
_cell.angle_beta   90.00
_cell.angle_gamma   90.00
#
_symmetry.space_group_name_H-M   'P 1'
#
loop_
_entity.id
_entity.type
_entity.pdbx_description
1 polymer ?
#
loop_
_entity_poly.entity_id
_entity_poly.type
_entity_poly.pdbx_seq_one_letter_code
_entity_poly.pdbx_strand_id
1 'polypeptide(L)'
;MARNDNVSCAAGATVQLTNANVAAVRVHNLSGYTVTLQATSGTTPPASRAGGVVLQAGGTLAADLTLAQLWPGVTGANRLWAFADLSCELSVSHADA
;
A
#
# COMPACT_ATOMS: atom_id res chain seq x y z
N MET A 1 4.78 3.09 14.09
CA MET A 1 4.36 4.49 14.30
C MET A 1 3.15 4.77 13.40
N ALA A 2 2.13 5.44 13.92
CA ALA A 2 0.97 5.82 13.12
C ALA A 2 1.36 6.80 12.01
N ARG A 3 0.60 6.80 10.94
CA ARG A 3 0.83 7.68 9.80
C ARG A 3 -0.50 8.28 9.32
N ASN A 4 -0.48 9.54 8.97
CA ASN A 4 -1.60 10.22 8.34
C ASN A 4 -1.04 11.35 7.49
N ASP A 5 -0.53 11.00 6.32
CA ASP A 5 0.12 11.95 5.42
C ASP A 5 0.10 11.44 3.97
N ASN A 6 0.69 12.21 3.07
CA ASN A 6 0.85 11.83 1.68
C ASN A 6 2.22 11.19 1.47
N VAL A 7 2.25 10.13 0.66
CA VAL A 7 3.48 9.44 0.29
C VAL A 7 3.70 9.66 -1.21
N SER A 8 4.84 10.21 -1.57
CA SER A 8 5.21 10.40 -2.97
C SER A 8 5.87 9.14 -3.51
N CYS A 9 5.42 8.69 -4.68
CA CYS A 9 5.96 7.52 -5.36
C CYS A 9 6.57 7.97 -6.68
N ALA A 10 7.88 7.77 -6.83
CA ALA A 10 8.57 8.10 -8.07
C ALA A 10 8.21 7.08 -9.17
N ALA A 11 8.28 7.51 -10.42
CA ALA A 11 8.04 6.64 -11.58
C ALA A 11 8.97 5.42 -11.54
N GLY A 12 8.41 4.22 -11.67
CA GLY A 12 9.14 2.97 -11.66
C GLY A 12 9.59 2.50 -10.28
N ALA A 13 9.22 3.20 -9.20
CA ALA A 13 9.65 2.86 -7.85
C ALA A 13 8.68 1.91 -7.17
N THR A 14 9.22 1.12 -6.23
CA THR A 14 8.45 0.36 -5.25
C THR A 14 8.61 1.05 -3.91
N VAL A 15 7.53 1.56 -3.35
CA VAL A 15 7.57 2.41 -2.17
C VAL A 15 6.76 1.77 -1.04
N GLN A 16 7.36 1.68 0.16
CA GLN A 16 6.64 1.23 1.34
C GLN A 16 5.71 2.35 1.83
N LEU A 17 4.42 2.06 1.93
CA LEU A 17 3.42 3.02 2.37
C LEU A 17 3.25 3.05 3.88
N THR A 18 3.53 1.94 4.55
CA THR A 18 3.42 1.83 6.01
C THR A 18 4.78 2.06 6.65
N ASN A 19 4.81 2.74 7.79
CA ASN A 19 6.04 2.99 8.54
C ASN A 19 6.13 2.20 9.83
N ALA A 20 5.25 1.22 10.00
CA ALA A 20 5.22 0.31 11.13
C ALA A 20 4.47 -0.95 10.71
N ASN A 21 4.50 -1.99 11.53
CA ASN A 21 3.62 -3.14 11.35
C ASN A 21 2.18 -2.67 11.58
N VAL A 22 1.28 -3.03 10.68
CA VAL A 22 -0.11 -2.59 10.77
C VAL A 22 -1.06 -3.75 10.46
N ALA A 23 -2.26 -3.69 11.03
CA ALA A 23 -3.32 -4.63 10.70
C ALA A 23 -4.10 -4.17 9.48
N ALA A 24 -4.40 -2.88 9.38
CA ALA A 24 -5.16 -2.29 8.28
C ALA A 24 -4.62 -0.89 7.96
N VAL A 25 -4.86 -0.45 6.73
CA VAL A 25 -4.39 0.87 6.27
C VAL A 25 -5.36 1.40 5.22
N ARG A 26 -5.65 2.70 5.29
CA ARG A 26 -6.44 3.38 4.26
C ARG A 26 -5.48 4.06 3.29
N VAL A 27 -5.68 3.82 2.00
CA VAL A 27 -4.89 4.43 0.93
C VAL A 27 -5.83 5.06 -0.08
N HIS A 28 -5.61 6.34 -0.40
CA HIS A 28 -6.35 7.04 -1.44
C HIS A 28 -5.38 7.50 -2.52
N ASN A 29 -5.68 7.15 -3.77
CA ASN A 29 -4.84 7.53 -4.90
C ASN A 29 -5.20 8.94 -5.35
N LEU A 30 -4.31 9.90 -5.07
CA LEU A 30 -4.51 11.31 -5.42
C LEU A 30 -4.09 11.62 -6.86
N SER A 31 -3.45 10.66 -7.55
CA SER A 31 -2.96 10.89 -8.90
C SER A 31 -4.00 10.54 -9.96
N GLY A 32 -3.71 10.90 -11.20
CA GLY A 32 -4.50 10.50 -12.38
C GLY A 32 -4.13 9.16 -12.97
N TYR A 33 -3.32 8.35 -12.28
CA TYR A 33 -2.78 7.09 -12.78
C TYR A 33 -3.13 5.94 -11.85
N THR A 34 -3.11 4.71 -12.37
CA THR A 34 -3.27 3.54 -11.51
C THR A 34 -1.98 3.22 -10.79
N VAL A 35 -2.09 2.64 -9.58
CA VAL A 35 -0.97 2.07 -8.85
C VAL A 35 -1.34 0.65 -8.44
N THR A 36 -0.34 -0.21 -8.29
CA THR A 36 -0.56 -1.57 -7.79
C THR A 36 -0.11 -1.63 -6.33
N LEU A 37 -0.97 -2.15 -5.47
CA LEU A 37 -0.68 -2.33 -4.05
C LEU A 37 -0.34 -3.78 -3.79
N GLN A 38 0.69 -4.03 -2.97
CA GLN A 38 1.13 -5.37 -2.59
C GLN A 38 1.48 -5.40 -1.11
N ALA A 39 1.03 -6.43 -0.42
CA ALA A 39 1.34 -6.62 1.00
C ALA A 39 2.51 -7.57 1.18
N THR A 40 3.26 -7.37 2.25
CA THR A 40 4.33 -8.26 2.67
C THR A 40 4.27 -8.50 4.17
N SER A 41 4.96 -9.55 4.62
CA SER A 41 5.28 -9.74 6.01
C SER A 41 6.70 -9.20 6.24
N GLY A 42 6.81 -8.11 7.00
CA GLY A 42 8.10 -7.47 7.25
C GLY A 42 8.48 -6.43 6.21
N THR A 43 9.72 -5.96 6.26
CA THR A 43 10.19 -4.79 5.53
C THR A 43 10.94 -5.11 4.23
N THR A 44 11.02 -6.38 3.83
CA THR A 44 11.60 -6.76 2.55
C THR A 44 10.64 -6.39 1.43
N PRO A 45 11.06 -5.60 0.43
CA PRO A 45 10.16 -5.23 -0.67
C PRO A 45 9.63 -6.47 -1.41
N PRO A 46 8.38 -6.42 -1.91
CA PRO A 46 7.83 -7.51 -2.70
C PRO A 46 8.61 -7.66 -4.00
N ALA A 47 8.79 -8.90 -4.46
CA ALA A 47 9.58 -9.18 -5.65
C ALA A 47 8.84 -8.80 -6.94
N SER A 48 7.50 -8.76 -6.92
CA SER A 48 6.71 -8.50 -8.12
C SER A 48 5.33 -7.97 -7.75
N ARG A 49 4.58 -7.55 -8.78
CA ARG A 49 3.20 -7.10 -8.64
C ARG A 49 2.20 -8.25 -8.60
N ALA A 50 2.65 -9.48 -8.82
CA ALA A 50 1.76 -10.64 -8.86
C ALA A 50 1.01 -10.77 -7.54
N GLY A 51 -0.30 -10.92 -7.61
CA GLY A 51 -1.16 -10.98 -6.44
C GLY A 51 -1.53 -9.63 -5.84
N GLY A 52 -1.07 -8.53 -6.44
CA GLY A 52 -1.39 -7.19 -5.97
C GLY A 52 -2.79 -6.72 -6.37
N VAL A 53 -3.23 -5.65 -5.74
CA VAL A 53 -4.50 -4.99 -6.01
C VAL A 53 -4.24 -3.68 -6.75
N VAL A 54 -4.91 -3.47 -7.89
CA VAL A 54 -4.79 -2.23 -8.65
C VAL A 54 -5.71 -1.17 -8.02
N LEU A 55 -5.11 -0.04 -7.64
CA LEU A 55 -5.85 1.12 -7.15
C LEU A 55 -5.95 2.15 -8.28
N GLN A 56 -7.16 2.38 -8.75
CA GLN A 56 -7.40 3.29 -9.88
C GLN A 56 -7.22 4.75 -9.46
N ALA A 57 -7.10 5.62 -10.46
CA ALA A 57 -7.03 7.06 -10.23
C ALA A 57 -8.24 7.51 -9.39
N GLY A 58 -7.99 8.21 -8.30
CA GLY A 58 -9.04 8.63 -7.37
C GLY A 58 -9.65 7.52 -6.53
N GLY A 59 -9.14 6.29 -6.64
CA GLY A 59 -9.66 5.16 -5.88
C GLY A 59 -9.16 5.13 -4.45
N THR A 60 -9.89 4.43 -3.59
CA THR A 60 -9.57 4.29 -2.17
C THR A 60 -9.57 2.82 -1.77
N LEU A 61 -8.50 2.40 -1.09
CA LEU A 61 -8.49 1.15 -0.35
C LEU A 61 -8.90 1.47 1.09
N ALA A 62 -10.08 0.99 1.50
CA ALA A 62 -10.59 1.27 2.84
C ALA A 62 -9.92 0.39 3.89
N ALA A 63 -9.90 0.87 5.14
CA ALA A 63 -9.31 0.14 6.26
C ALA A 63 -10.33 -0.74 7.00
N ASP A 64 -11.45 -1.07 6.38
CA ASP A 64 -12.48 -1.92 6.96
C ASP A 64 -12.11 -3.42 6.89
N LEU A 65 -11.11 -3.77 6.10
CA LEU A 65 -10.53 -5.11 6.06
C LEU A 65 -9.05 -5.05 6.44
N THR A 66 -8.57 -6.11 7.08
CA THR A 66 -7.14 -6.19 7.43
C THR A 66 -6.32 -6.60 6.20
N LEU A 67 -5.01 -6.35 6.25
CA LEU A 67 -4.10 -6.82 5.20
C LEU A 67 -4.13 -8.33 5.07
N ALA A 68 -4.28 -9.06 6.19
CA ALA A 68 -4.40 -10.51 6.16
C ALA A 68 -5.67 -10.96 5.46
N GLN A 69 -6.76 -10.21 5.56
CA GLN A 69 -8.01 -10.50 4.86
C GLN A 69 -7.94 -10.16 3.37
N LEU A 70 -7.21 -9.11 3.01
CA LEU A 70 -7.05 -8.68 1.61
C LEU A 70 -6.01 -9.52 0.87
N TRP A 71 -4.99 -10.00 1.57
CA TRP A 71 -3.93 -10.85 1.01
C TRP A 71 -3.81 -12.16 1.80
N PRO A 72 -4.81 -13.04 1.72
CA PRO A 72 -4.77 -14.28 2.51
C PRO A 72 -3.63 -15.21 2.11
N GLY A 73 -3.08 -15.05 0.91
CA GLY A 73 -1.91 -15.81 0.46
C GLY A 73 -0.58 -15.33 1.00
N VAL A 74 -0.56 -14.20 1.71
CA VAL A 74 0.64 -13.65 2.34
C VAL A 74 0.51 -13.88 3.84
N THR A 75 1.20 -14.90 4.37
CA THR A 75 1.15 -15.22 5.79
C THR A 75 1.72 -14.08 6.62
N GLY A 76 0.95 -13.57 7.57
CA GLY A 76 1.40 -12.51 8.45
C GLY A 76 1.55 -11.15 7.77
N ALA A 77 0.76 -10.86 6.72
CA ALA A 77 0.80 -9.58 6.02
C ALA A 77 0.64 -8.42 7.02
N ASN A 78 1.62 -7.53 7.09
CA ASN A 78 1.65 -6.42 8.03
C ASN A 78 2.28 -5.14 7.47
N ARG A 79 2.65 -5.13 6.20
CA ARG A 79 3.20 -3.96 5.50
C ARG A 79 2.57 -3.86 4.12
N LEU A 80 2.39 -2.63 3.64
CA LEU A 80 1.80 -2.36 2.32
C LEU A 80 2.78 -1.54 1.48
N TRP A 81 2.88 -1.91 0.20
CA TRP A 81 3.78 -1.31 -0.76
C TRP A 81 3.00 -0.88 -2.00
N ALA A 82 3.51 0.12 -2.70
CA ALA A 82 2.95 0.59 -3.96
C ALA A 82 3.99 0.47 -5.07
N PHE A 83 3.54 -0.03 -6.22
CA PHE A 83 4.30 0.00 -7.48
C PHE A 83 3.69 1.08 -8.34
N ALA A 84 4.49 2.06 -8.73
CA ALA A 84 4.05 3.18 -9.55
C ALA A 84 4.80 3.19 -10.88
N ASP A 85 4.09 3.20 -12.00
CA ASP A 85 4.70 3.32 -13.33
C ASP A 85 5.01 4.78 -13.66
N LEU A 86 4.21 5.70 -13.12
CA LEU A 86 4.39 7.14 -13.26
C LEU A 86 4.42 7.77 -11.88
N SER A 87 5.06 8.93 -11.77
CA SER A 87 5.09 9.66 -10.50
C SER A 87 3.68 9.91 -10.00
N CYS A 88 3.42 9.55 -8.75
CA CYS A 88 2.11 9.72 -8.15
C CYS A 88 2.22 10.04 -6.67
N GLU A 89 1.09 10.41 -6.07
CA GLU A 89 1.00 10.70 -4.65
C GLU A 89 -0.19 9.96 -4.08
N LEU A 90 0.02 9.32 -2.94
CA LEU A 90 -1.00 8.54 -2.25
C LEU A 90 -1.20 9.10 -0.86
N SER A 91 -2.47 9.27 -0.46
CA SER A 91 -2.83 9.61 0.92
C SER A 91 -2.89 8.32 1.72
N VAL A 92 -2.13 8.24 2.80
CA VAL A 92 -2.00 7.03 3.61
C VAL A 92 -2.34 7.34 5.06
N SER A 93 -3.20 6.51 5.65
CA SER A 93 -3.56 6.65 7.06
C SER A 93 -3.63 5.27 7.69
N HIS A 94 -2.89 5.06 8.78
CA HIS A 94 -2.94 3.84 9.56
C HIS A 94 -2.57 4.12 11.01
N ALA A 95 -3.08 3.28 11.90
CA ALA A 95 -2.64 3.24 13.29
C ALA A 95 -1.43 2.31 13.43
N ASP A 96 -0.82 2.30 14.61
CA ASP A 96 0.14 1.25 14.98
C ASP A 96 -0.61 -0.07 15.17
N ALA A 97 0.06 -1.16 14.85
CA ALA A 97 -0.52 -2.48 15.03
C ALA A 97 -0.67 -2.83 16.52
#